data_52de7e4c2f060196d5ee0d937c77577c
#
_entry.id   52de7e4c2f060196d5ee0d937c77577c
#
_cell.length_a   1.000
_cell.length_b   1.000
_cell.length_c   1.000
_cell.angle_alpha   90.00
_cell.angle_beta   90.00
_cell.angle_gamma   90.00
#
_symmetry.space_group_name_H-M   'P 1'
#
loop_
_entity.id
_entity.type
_entity.pdbx_description
1 polymer ?
#
loop_
_entity_poly.entity_id
_entity_poly.type
_entity_poly.pdbx_seq_one_letter_code
_entity_poly.pdbx_strand_id
1 'polypeptide(L)'
;MTALVLTGLAMLAAVAWLVLRLPSPASATDTLATRRAQLQASLDELARARSDGMLDEASFADEQRRLQADIAALAQAGPVAARASSRSDRMGWPFALAVFILVPAAAVGLYGYLQGPFWQQLDAAQKAPDAAAAPVDPAAMVARLEARLAKDGGDPEGWRRLGRSYVVLGRPAAARRAYDRAAQLAPDDLTLLEGYADAAEPGVAPPPGIAAMIASVEQGILATPDDPRAWVRAGFARSMQGDRSGARDAYARAHELDPQRPEVLAAYAASEYALNPQQPSARAVELYGRLLKINPDNGSALWVLGQAAQRAGQPAQAREHWQRLLGLLPADSPMRAQVQRAIDAVTGGAGGP
;
A
#
# COMPACT_ATOMS: atom_id res chain seq x y z
N MET A 1 35.63 -8.05 -13.42
CA MET A 1 35.52 -9.22 -14.31
C MET A 1 35.73 -10.55 -13.61
N THR A 2 36.68 -10.71 -12.71
CA THR A 2 36.96 -11.98 -12.00
C THR A 2 35.81 -12.50 -11.13
N ALA A 3 35.04 -11.62 -10.46
CA ALA A 3 33.92 -12.01 -9.60
C ALA A 3 32.71 -12.56 -10.39
N LEU A 4 32.41 -12.03 -11.57
CA LEU A 4 31.32 -12.50 -12.43
C LEU A 4 31.63 -13.85 -13.10
N VAL A 5 32.90 -14.11 -13.43
CA VAL A 5 33.33 -15.41 -13.95
C VAL A 5 33.22 -16.47 -12.85
N LEU A 6 33.59 -16.13 -11.61
CA LEU A 6 33.50 -17.03 -10.45
C LEU A 6 32.05 -17.33 -10.07
N THR A 7 31.13 -16.35 -10.13
CA THR A 7 29.71 -16.59 -9.88
C THR A 7 29.06 -17.42 -10.99
N GLY A 8 29.43 -17.22 -12.25
CA GLY A 8 28.98 -18.05 -13.37
C GLY A 8 29.44 -19.51 -13.26
N LEU A 9 30.72 -19.73 -12.88
CA LEU A 9 31.26 -21.08 -12.64
C LEU A 9 30.62 -21.76 -11.41
N ALA A 10 30.35 -21.03 -10.34
CA ALA A 10 29.66 -21.54 -9.17
C ALA A 10 28.21 -21.94 -9.48
N MET A 11 27.52 -21.17 -10.31
CA MET A 11 26.15 -21.48 -10.75
C MET A 11 26.11 -22.70 -11.67
N LEU A 12 27.07 -22.85 -12.58
CA LEU A 12 27.25 -24.03 -13.42
C LEU A 12 27.57 -25.29 -12.59
N ALA A 13 28.42 -25.18 -11.59
CA ALA A 13 28.73 -26.25 -10.67
C ALA A 13 27.51 -26.65 -9.83
N ALA A 14 26.70 -25.70 -9.36
CA ALA A 14 25.47 -25.94 -8.63
C ALA A 14 24.40 -26.63 -9.50
N VAL A 15 24.25 -26.20 -10.75
CA VAL A 15 23.31 -26.84 -11.70
C VAL A 15 23.77 -28.24 -12.07
N ALA A 16 25.06 -28.45 -12.32
CA ALA A 16 25.63 -29.78 -12.58
C ALA A 16 25.45 -30.72 -11.36
N TRP A 17 25.66 -30.19 -10.14
CA TRP A 17 25.46 -30.94 -8.91
C TRP A 17 23.97 -31.27 -8.67
N LEU A 18 23.04 -30.33 -9.01
CA LEU A 18 21.59 -30.55 -8.93
C LEU A 18 21.15 -31.60 -9.93
N VAL A 19 21.65 -31.58 -11.19
CA VAL A 19 21.31 -32.56 -12.22
C VAL A 19 21.88 -33.93 -11.88
N LEU A 20 23.06 -34.04 -11.27
CA LEU A 20 23.65 -35.30 -10.80
C LEU A 20 22.96 -35.87 -9.55
N ARG A 21 22.25 -35.01 -8.79
CA ARG A 21 21.45 -35.42 -7.61
C ARG A 21 19.96 -35.57 -7.87
N LEU A 22 19.48 -35.21 -9.04
CA LEU A 22 18.13 -35.61 -9.42
C LEU A 22 18.11 -37.11 -9.43
N PRO A 23 17.26 -37.76 -8.61
CA PRO A 23 17.09 -39.22 -8.71
C PRO A 23 16.81 -39.50 -10.17
N SER A 24 17.54 -40.47 -10.74
CA SER A 24 17.18 -41.03 -12.05
C SER A 24 15.68 -41.28 -12.02
N PRO A 25 14.93 -40.93 -13.08
CA PRO A 25 13.50 -41.11 -13.07
C PRO A 25 13.25 -42.54 -12.61
N ALA A 26 12.79 -42.69 -11.35
CA ALA A 26 12.40 -43.97 -10.81
C ALA A 26 11.48 -44.55 -11.87
N SER A 27 11.79 -45.73 -12.34
CA SER A 27 11.09 -46.33 -13.46
C SER A 27 9.60 -46.18 -13.17
N ALA A 28 8.78 -45.87 -14.18
CA ALA A 28 7.32 -45.72 -14.01
C ALA A 28 6.72 -46.94 -13.28
N THR A 29 7.45 -48.08 -13.26
CA THR A 29 7.18 -49.28 -12.50
C THR A 29 7.30 -49.10 -10.98
N ASP A 30 8.28 -48.28 -10.47
CA ASP A 30 8.45 -48.06 -9.03
C ASP A 30 7.35 -47.13 -8.46
N THR A 31 6.91 -46.14 -9.23
CA THR A 31 5.80 -45.28 -8.82
C THR A 31 4.46 -46.03 -8.82
N LEU A 32 4.21 -46.91 -9.76
CA LEU A 32 3.01 -47.72 -9.80
C LEU A 32 2.98 -48.78 -8.68
N ALA A 33 4.13 -49.43 -8.40
CA ALA A 33 4.26 -50.35 -7.28
C ALA A 33 4.02 -49.65 -5.93
N THR A 34 4.58 -48.48 -5.72
CA THR A 34 4.39 -47.65 -4.51
C THR A 34 2.92 -47.24 -4.35
N ARG A 35 2.28 -46.81 -5.44
CA ARG A 35 0.86 -46.40 -5.42
C ARG A 35 -0.07 -47.57 -5.13
N ARG A 36 0.24 -48.77 -5.66
CA ARG A 36 -0.51 -49.97 -5.38
C ARG A 36 -0.37 -50.42 -3.92
N ALA A 37 0.83 -50.33 -3.36
CA ALA A 37 1.08 -50.61 -1.96
C ALA A 37 0.33 -49.65 -1.01
N GLN A 38 0.25 -48.35 -1.37
CA GLN A 38 -0.53 -47.37 -0.62
C GLN A 38 -2.02 -47.71 -0.61
N LEU A 39 -2.62 -48.02 -1.77
CA LEU A 39 -4.03 -48.42 -1.85
C LEU A 39 -4.35 -49.72 -1.11
N GLN A 40 -3.42 -50.64 -1.08
CA GLN A 40 -3.57 -51.89 -0.27
C GLN A 40 -3.51 -51.58 1.24
N ALA A 41 -2.62 -50.68 1.68
CA ALA A 41 -2.57 -50.23 3.08
C ALA A 41 -3.87 -49.54 3.50
N SER A 42 -4.47 -48.76 2.61
CA SER A 42 -5.77 -48.08 2.88
C SER A 42 -6.92 -49.11 2.99
N LEU A 43 -6.91 -50.20 2.24
CA LEU A 43 -7.88 -51.30 2.41
C LEU A 43 -7.74 -52.01 3.76
N ASP A 44 -6.50 -52.20 4.21
CA ASP A 44 -6.24 -52.82 5.53
C ASP A 44 -6.65 -51.89 6.68
N GLU A 45 -6.50 -50.59 6.51
CA GLU A 45 -6.92 -49.59 7.47
C GLU A 45 -8.46 -49.48 7.54
N LEU A 46 -9.14 -49.55 6.39
CA LEU A 46 -10.59 -49.59 6.31
C LEU A 46 -11.16 -50.84 6.99
N ALA A 47 -10.51 -51.99 6.82
CA ALA A 47 -10.90 -53.24 7.45
C ALA A 47 -10.76 -53.19 8.99
N ARG A 48 -9.71 -52.53 9.49
CA ARG A 48 -9.53 -52.27 10.94
C ARG A 48 -10.60 -51.32 11.48
N ALA A 49 -10.89 -50.22 10.80
CA ALA A 49 -11.92 -49.25 11.21
C ALA A 49 -13.30 -49.92 11.31
N ARG A 50 -13.59 -50.94 10.45
CA ARG A 50 -14.80 -51.73 10.57
C ARG A 50 -14.78 -52.64 11.81
N SER A 51 -13.65 -53.32 12.07
CA SER A 51 -13.52 -54.21 13.27
C SER A 51 -13.66 -53.42 14.57
N ASP A 52 -13.25 -52.16 14.57
CA ASP A 52 -13.32 -51.24 15.71
C ASP A 52 -14.69 -50.56 15.88
N GLY A 53 -15.66 -50.88 14.97
CA GLY A 53 -17.03 -50.35 15.04
C GLY A 53 -17.18 -48.87 14.68
N MET A 54 -16.16 -48.30 14.01
CA MET A 54 -16.14 -46.89 13.64
C MET A 54 -16.86 -46.58 12.30
N LEU A 55 -17.21 -47.61 11.53
CA LEU A 55 -17.88 -47.47 10.23
C LEU A 55 -19.10 -48.38 10.13
N ASP A 56 -20.18 -47.87 9.60
CA ASP A 56 -21.39 -48.63 9.27
C ASP A 56 -21.17 -49.51 8.01
N GLU A 57 -21.96 -50.56 7.87
CA GLU A 57 -21.81 -51.55 6.81
C GLU A 57 -21.95 -50.96 5.39
N ALA A 58 -22.83 -49.96 5.21
CA ALA A 58 -23.06 -49.34 3.92
C ALA A 58 -21.87 -48.49 3.48
N SER A 59 -21.34 -47.64 4.38
CA SER A 59 -20.17 -46.81 4.13
C SER A 59 -18.91 -47.64 3.90
N PHE A 60 -18.75 -48.74 4.65
CA PHE A 60 -17.62 -49.65 4.43
C PHE A 60 -17.69 -50.29 3.04
N ALA A 61 -18.85 -50.80 2.62
CA ALA A 61 -19.02 -51.44 1.32
C ALA A 61 -18.82 -50.47 0.14
N ASP A 62 -19.15 -49.18 0.30
CA ASP A 62 -18.95 -48.21 -0.74
C ASP A 62 -17.47 -47.80 -0.89
N GLU A 63 -16.76 -47.57 0.21
CA GLU A 63 -15.35 -47.19 0.18
C GLU A 63 -14.46 -48.37 -0.26
N GLN A 64 -14.83 -49.61 0.15
CA GLN A 64 -14.15 -50.80 -0.33
C GLN A 64 -14.28 -50.98 -1.85
N ARG A 65 -15.47 -50.76 -2.42
CA ARG A 65 -15.69 -50.78 -3.87
C ARG A 65 -14.85 -49.73 -4.61
N ARG A 66 -14.73 -48.52 -4.08
CA ARG A 66 -13.91 -47.45 -4.66
C ARG A 66 -12.43 -47.83 -4.68
N LEU A 67 -11.87 -48.23 -3.54
CA LEU A 67 -10.46 -48.62 -3.46
C LEU A 67 -10.11 -49.83 -4.35
N GLN A 68 -11.02 -50.82 -4.45
CA GLN A 68 -10.86 -51.94 -5.35
C GLN A 68 -10.90 -51.54 -6.83
N ALA A 69 -11.77 -50.59 -7.21
CA ALA A 69 -11.83 -50.03 -8.56
C ALA A 69 -10.54 -49.29 -8.93
N ASP A 70 -10.00 -48.50 -8.00
CA ASP A 70 -8.73 -47.80 -8.20
C ASP A 70 -7.54 -48.73 -8.37
N ILE A 71 -7.48 -49.83 -7.60
CA ILE A 71 -6.45 -50.87 -7.75
C ILE A 71 -6.59 -51.57 -9.12
N ALA A 72 -7.81 -51.85 -9.57
CA ALA A 72 -8.08 -52.46 -10.86
C ALA A 72 -7.70 -51.50 -12.02
N ALA A 73 -7.98 -50.21 -11.90
CA ALA A 73 -7.59 -49.21 -12.88
C ALA A 73 -6.06 -49.08 -13.01
N LEU A 74 -5.33 -49.12 -11.88
CA LEU A 74 -3.85 -49.16 -11.90
C LEU A 74 -3.29 -50.42 -12.54
N ALA A 75 -3.96 -51.57 -12.38
CA ALA A 75 -3.53 -52.82 -13.01
C ALA A 75 -3.73 -52.81 -14.54
N GLN A 76 -4.74 -52.10 -15.05
CA GLN A 76 -4.99 -51.94 -16.48
C GLN A 76 -4.08 -50.89 -17.15
N ALA A 77 -3.58 -49.88 -16.41
CA ALA A 77 -2.68 -48.85 -16.91
C ALA A 77 -1.23 -49.37 -17.15
N GLY A 78 -0.86 -50.50 -16.60
CA GLY A 78 0.51 -50.98 -16.54
C GLY A 78 1.21 -51.39 -17.87
N PRO A 79 0.56 -51.89 -18.92
CA PRO A 79 1.31 -52.34 -20.12
C PRO A 79 1.37 -51.30 -21.27
N VAL A 80 0.59 -50.23 -21.25
CA VAL A 80 0.53 -49.29 -22.38
C VAL A 80 1.62 -48.22 -22.29
N ALA A 81 2.01 -47.80 -21.09
CA ALA A 81 3.05 -46.81 -20.88
C ALA A 81 4.47 -47.32 -21.20
N ALA A 82 4.72 -48.60 -21.08
CA ALA A 82 6.03 -49.21 -21.36
C ALA A 82 6.38 -49.27 -22.86
N ARG A 83 5.41 -49.17 -23.77
CA ARG A 83 5.68 -49.19 -25.23
C ARG A 83 5.96 -47.81 -25.83
N ALA A 84 5.63 -46.72 -25.12
CA ALA A 84 5.91 -45.38 -25.58
C ALA A 84 7.33 -44.88 -25.22
N SER A 85 7.98 -45.47 -24.20
CA SER A 85 9.31 -45.04 -23.73
C SER A 85 10.48 -45.66 -24.51
N SER A 86 10.30 -46.76 -25.23
CA SER A 86 11.41 -47.44 -25.93
C SER A 86 11.81 -46.82 -27.28
N ARG A 87 11.11 -45.84 -27.77
CA ARG A 87 11.39 -45.18 -29.08
C ARG A 87 12.11 -43.85 -28.97
N SER A 88 12.26 -43.26 -27.76
CA SER A 88 12.91 -41.96 -27.56
C SER A 88 14.39 -42.07 -27.15
N ASP A 89 14.87 -43.25 -26.70
CA ASP A 89 16.20 -43.37 -26.10
C ASP A 89 17.38 -43.39 -27.09
N ARG A 90 17.14 -43.39 -28.40
CA ARG A 90 18.26 -43.40 -29.38
C ARG A 90 18.58 -42.05 -29.99
N MET A 91 17.78 -41.00 -29.74
CA MET A 91 17.99 -39.68 -30.30
C MET A 91 18.26 -38.58 -29.24
N GLY A 92 18.24 -38.93 -27.95
CA GLY A 92 18.26 -37.95 -26.87
C GLY A 92 19.62 -37.39 -26.45
N TRP A 93 20.68 -38.23 -26.48
CA TRP A 93 21.98 -37.80 -25.96
C TRP A 93 22.68 -36.71 -26.77
N PRO A 94 22.85 -36.79 -28.10
CA PRO A 94 23.53 -35.70 -28.84
C PRO A 94 22.65 -34.46 -28.95
N PHE A 95 21.32 -34.58 -28.96
CA PHE A 95 20.39 -33.46 -28.98
C PHE A 95 20.35 -32.76 -27.62
N ALA A 96 20.33 -33.50 -26.51
CA ALA A 96 20.39 -32.93 -25.16
C ALA A 96 21.73 -32.23 -24.93
N LEU A 97 22.83 -32.77 -25.43
CA LEU A 97 24.16 -32.16 -25.33
C LEU A 97 24.27 -30.89 -26.21
N ALA A 98 23.68 -30.91 -27.39
CA ALA A 98 23.61 -29.75 -28.28
C ALA A 98 22.76 -28.61 -27.67
N VAL A 99 21.61 -28.92 -27.08
CA VAL A 99 20.77 -27.93 -26.39
C VAL A 99 21.49 -27.38 -25.14
N PHE A 100 22.19 -28.23 -24.41
CA PHE A 100 22.92 -27.83 -23.20
C PHE A 100 24.13 -26.92 -23.49
N ILE A 101 24.72 -27.01 -24.70
CA ILE A 101 25.83 -26.13 -25.13
C ILE A 101 25.31 -24.91 -25.89
N LEU A 102 24.36 -25.10 -26.82
CA LEU A 102 23.89 -24.01 -27.69
C LEU A 102 23.01 -23.01 -26.97
N VAL A 103 22.17 -23.41 -26.02
CA VAL A 103 21.28 -22.50 -25.31
C VAL A 103 22.07 -21.53 -24.41
N PRO A 104 23.04 -21.97 -23.58
CA PRO A 104 23.88 -21.05 -22.83
C PRO A 104 24.78 -20.18 -23.73
N ALA A 105 25.35 -20.73 -24.81
CA ALA A 105 26.15 -19.97 -25.75
C ALA A 105 25.33 -18.87 -26.47
N ALA A 106 24.10 -19.22 -26.90
CA ALA A 106 23.17 -18.24 -27.47
C ALA A 106 22.69 -17.21 -26.43
N ALA A 107 22.45 -17.63 -25.18
CA ALA A 107 22.10 -16.72 -24.09
C ALA A 107 23.22 -15.74 -23.76
N VAL A 108 24.49 -16.21 -23.70
CA VAL A 108 25.65 -15.35 -23.49
C VAL A 108 25.88 -14.42 -24.68
N GLY A 109 25.74 -14.91 -25.92
CA GLY A 109 25.84 -14.10 -27.13
C GLY A 109 24.75 -13.04 -27.23
N LEU A 110 23.48 -13.40 -26.95
CA LEU A 110 22.36 -12.49 -26.92
C LEU A 110 22.47 -11.49 -25.76
N TYR A 111 22.91 -11.93 -24.60
CA TYR A 111 23.19 -11.08 -23.44
C TYR A 111 24.29 -10.06 -23.76
N GLY A 112 25.38 -10.48 -24.36
CA GLY A 112 26.46 -9.58 -24.82
C GLY A 112 26.00 -8.60 -25.90
N TYR A 113 25.18 -9.04 -26.85
CA TYR A 113 24.62 -8.20 -27.89
C TYR A 113 23.61 -7.18 -27.36
N LEU A 114 22.72 -7.58 -26.48
CA LEU A 114 21.70 -6.69 -25.90
C LEU A 114 22.29 -5.73 -24.85
N GLN A 115 23.32 -6.12 -24.15
CA GLN A 115 23.92 -5.32 -23.09
C GLN A 115 25.15 -4.50 -23.51
N GLY A 116 25.74 -4.79 -24.66
CA GLY A 116 26.92 -4.05 -25.13
C GLY A 116 26.73 -2.52 -25.14
N PRO A 117 25.68 -1.98 -25.79
CA PRO A 117 25.42 -0.54 -25.76
C PRO A 117 24.98 -0.02 -24.39
N PHE A 118 24.28 -0.83 -23.61
CA PHE A 118 23.83 -0.43 -22.27
C PHE A 118 25.00 -0.29 -21.27
N TRP A 119 25.93 -1.27 -21.24
CA TRP A 119 27.11 -1.20 -20.39
C TRP A 119 28.10 -0.12 -20.81
N GLN A 120 28.24 0.15 -22.11
CA GLN A 120 29.02 1.27 -22.60
C GLN A 120 28.43 2.61 -22.17
N GLN A 121 27.12 2.76 -22.18
CA GLN A 121 26.44 3.96 -21.67
C GLN A 121 26.56 4.08 -20.14
N LEU A 122 26.46 2.98 -19.40
CA LEU A 122 26.65 2.98 -17.95
C LEU A 122 28.10 3.31 -17.56
N ASP A 123 29.09 2.71 -18.27
CA ASP A 123 30.50 2.97 -18.06
C ASP A 123 30.90 4.39 -18.45
N ALA A 124 30.30 4.94 -19.51
CA ALA A 124 30.43 6.34 -19.89
C ALA A 124 29.79 7.28 -18.86
N ALA A 125 28.64 6.90 -18.30
CA ALA A 125 27.98 7.65 -17.23
C ALA A 125 28.78 7.59 -15.89
N GLN A 126 29.43 6.46 -15.59
CA GLN A 126 30.29 6.31 -14.41
C GLN A 126 31.69 6.96 -14.58
N LYS A 127 32.18 7.03 -15.80
CA LYS A 127 33.48 7.66 -16.14
C LYS A 127 33.35 9.14 -16.50
N ALA A 128 32.13 9.67 -16.64
CA ALA A 128 31.93 11.10 -16.69
C ALA A 128 32.39 11.67 -15.33
N PRO A 129 33.47 12.45 -15.24
CA PRO A 129 33.91 13.00 -13.99
C PRO A 129 32.79 13.92 -13.49
N ASP A 130 32.21 13.59 -12.35
CA ASP A 130 31.27 14.43 -11.61
C ASP A 130 30.33 15.27 -12.49
N ALA A 131 29.62 14.64 -13.43
CA ALA A 131 28.27 15.05 -13.62
C ALA A 131 27.55 14.65 -12.33
N ALA A 132 28.01 15.23 -11.20
CA ALA A 132 27.23 15.40 -10.01
C ALA A 132 25.87 15.78 -10.56
N ALA A 133 24.88 14.93 -10.35
CA ALA A 133 23.55 15.15 -10.87
C ALA A 133 23.25 16.62 -10.59
N ALA A 134 23.28 17.43 -11.62
CA ALA A 134 23.11 18.88 -11.45
C ALA A 134 21.88 18.98 -10.57
N PRO A 135 21.93 19.69 -9.44
CA PRO A 135 20.87 19.63 -8.45
C PRO A 135 19.58 19.72 -9.21
N VAL A 136 18.76 18.67 -9.12
CA VAL A 136 17.57 18.53 -9.95
C VAL A 136 16.73 19.77 -9.64
N ASP A 137 16.80 20.76 -10.51
CA ASP A 137 16.06 22.01 -10.32
C ASP A 137 14.56 21.68 -10.36
N PRO A 138 13.87 21.75 -9.23
CA PRO A 138 12.44 21.46 -9.18
C PRO A 138 11.64 22.34 -10.14
N ALA A 139 12.09 23.58 -10.37
CA ALA A 139 11.45 24.52 -11.30
C ALA A 139 11.59 24.04 -12.74
N ALA A 140 12.76 23.52 -13.14
CA ALA A 140 12.96 22.95 -14.47
C ALA A 140 12.11 21.67 -14.71
N MET A 141 11.90 20.84 -13.68
CA MET A 141 11.02 19.68 -13.77
C MET A 141 9.56 20.10 -13.97
N VAL A 142 9.11 21.10 -13.21
CA VAL A 142 7.76 21.66 -13.35
C VAL A 142 7.56 22.24 -14.75
N ALA A 143 8.51 23.03 -15.26
CA ALA A 143 8.43 23.62 -16.61
C ALA A 143 8.34 22.54 -17.72
N ARG A 144 9.05 21.40 -17.58
CA ARG A 144 8.93 20.26 -18.49
C ARG A 144 7.55 19.62 -18.44
N LEU A 145 6.99 19.45 -17.23
CA LEU A 145 5.64 18.91 -17.04
C LEU A 145 4.59 19.85 -17.63
N GLU A 146 4.71 21.16 -17.39
CA GLU A 146 3.87 22.20 -18.02
C GLU A 146 3.89 22.08 -19.55
N ALA A 147 5.09 22.04 -20.15
CA ALA A 147 5.26 21.96 -21.59
C ALA A 147 4.65 20.66 -22.17
N ARG A 148 4.71 19.56 -21.45
CA ARG A 148 4.06 18.31 -21.85
C ARG A 148 2.54 18.42 -21.79
N LEU A 149 1.99 18.93 -20.70
CA LEU A 149 0.55 19.10 -20.51
C LEU A 149 -0.04 20.17 -21.42
N ALA A 150 0.75 21.16 -21.85
CA ALA A 150 0.34 22.12 -22.88
C ALA A 150 0.14 21.46 -24.25
N LYS A 151 0.86 20.37 -24.55
CA LYS A 151 0.72 19.61 -25.80
C LYS A 151 -0.35 18.52 -25.71
N ASP A 152 -0.40 17.83 -24.57
CA ASP A 152 -1.37 16.77 -24.27
C ASP A 152 -2.09 17.12 -22.96
N GLY A 153 -3.11 17.94 -23.08
CA GLY A 153 -3.90 18.46 -21.94
C GLY A 153 -4.92 17.46 -21.39
N GLY A 154 -4.99 16.24 -21.92
CA GLY A 154 -5.97 15.22 -21.53
C GLY A 154 -5.54 14.32 -20.37
N ASP A 155 -4.38 14.54 -19.75
CA ASP A 155 -3.84 13.73 -18.64
C ASP A 155 -4.23 14.31 -17.26
N PRO A 156 -5.31 13.81 -16.60
CA PRO A 156 -5.74 14.33 -15.29
C PRO A 156 -4.71 14.08 -14.20
N GLU A 157 -4.00 12.96 -14.26
CA GLU A 157 -2.94 12.63 -13.31
C GLU A 157 -1.73 13.56 -13.47
N GLY A 158 -1.38 13.91 -14.69
CA GLY A 158 -0.35 14.90 -14.98
C GLY A 158 -0.71 16.28 -14.38
N TRP A 159 -1.95 16.72 -14.52
CA TRP A 159 -2.45 17.97 -13.94
C TRP A 159 -2.48 17.91 -12.41
N ARG A 160 -2.84 16.77 -11.82
CA ARG A 160 -2.78 16.54 -10.36
C ARG A 160 -1.34 16.65 -9.84
N ARG A 161 -0.37 16.02 -10.53
CA ARG A 161 1.06 16.13 -10.18
C ARG A 161 1.57 17.54 -10.28
N LEU A 162 1.16 18.26 -11.33
CA LEU A 162 1.52 19.66 -11.51
C LEU A 162 0.98 20.53 -10.38
N GLY A 163 -0.27 20.32 -9.98
CA GLY A 163 -0.89 21.00 -8.83
C GLY A 163 -0.09 20.78 -7.54
N ARG A 164 0.26 19.56 -7.22
CA ARG A 164 1.08 19.20 -6.06
C ARG A 164 2.47 19.86 -6.11
N SER A 165 3.09 19.85 -7.29
CA SER A 165 4.40 20.51 -7.46
C SER A 165 4.34 22.01 -7.21
N TYR A 166 3.26 22.68 -7.63
CA TYR A 166 3.07 24.10 -7.36
C TYR A 166 2.81 24.40 -5.88
N VAL A 167 2.11 23.50 -5.16
CA VAL A 167 1.97 23.63 -3.69
C VAL A 167 3.33 23.63 -3.02
N VAL A 168 4.18 22.64 -3.36
CA VAL A 168 5.56 22.54 -2.81
C VAL A 168 6.40 23.79 -3.15
N LEU A 169 6.21 24.37 -4.33
CA LEU A 169 6.90 25.59 -4.75
C LEU A 169 6.29 26.89 -4.19
N GLY A 170 5.27 26.81 -3.33
CA GLY A 170 4.59 27.98 -2.77
C GLY A 170 3.84 28.82 -3.82
N ARG A 171 3.30 28.19 -4.88
CA ARG A 171 2.54 28.83 -5.95
C ARG A 171 1.06 28.41 -5.92
N PRO A 172 0.28 28.80 -4.88
CA PRO A 172 -1.07 28.28 -4.66
C PRO A 172 -2.03 28.63 -5.80
N ALA A 173 -1.95 29.81 -6.39
CA ALA A 173 -2.81 30.18 -7.51
C ALA A 173 -2.58 29.31 -8.77
N ALA A 174 -1.35 28.86 -9.02
CA ALA A 174 -1.04 27.95 -10.12
C ALA A 174 -1.52 26.52 -9.77
N ALA A 175 -1.33 26.09 -8.53
CA ALA A 175 -1.82 24.81 -8.03
C ALA A 175 -3.33 24.68 -8.20
N ARG A 176 -4.09 25.71 -7.81
CA ARG A 176 -5.56 25.74 -7.96
C ARG A 176 -6.00 25.57 -9.41
N ARG A 177 -5.33 26.20 -10.38
CA ARG A 177 -5.64 26.02 -11.81
C ARG A 177 -5.33 24.62 -12.30
N ALA A 178 -4.23 24.04 -11.83
CA ALA A 178 -3.85 22.68 -12.21
C ALA A 178 -4.85 21.63 -11.66
N TYR A 179 -5.25 21.76 -10.40
CA TYR A 179 -6.28 20.90 -9.81
C TYR A 179 -7.66 21.10 -10.45
N ASP A 180 -8.02 22.34 -10.82
CA ASP A 180 -9.25 22.60 -11.56
C ASP A 180 -9.28 21.88 -12.91
N ARG A 181 -8.16 21.92 -13.63
CA ARG A 181 -8.04 21.19 -14.90
C ARG A 181 -8.12 19.67 -14.71
N ALA A 182 -7.48 19.15 -13.68
CA ALA A 182 -7.60 17.73 -13.32
C ALA A 182 -9.05 17.36 -13.00
N ALA A 183 -9.77 18.16 -12.22
CA ALA A 183 -11.16 17.94 -11.84
C ALA A 183 -12.13 17.99 -13.05
N GLN A 184 -11.89 18.87 -14.02
CA GLN A 184 -12.66 18.88 -15.27
C GLN A 184 -12.48 17.60 -16.10
N LEU A 185 -11.29 16.97 -16.03
CA LEU A 185 -10.96 15.76 -16.79
C LEU A 185 -11.39 14.49 -16.04
N ALA A 186 -11.39 14.49 -14.73
CA ALA A 186 -11.72 13.36 -13.86
C ALA A 186 -12.65 13.82 -12.71
N PRO A 187 -13.92 14.16 -12.99
CA PRO A 187 -14.84 14.70 -11.99
C PRO A 187 -15.18 13.74 -10.87
N ASP A 188 -14.97 12.44 -11.05
CA ASP A 188 -15.24 11.40 -10.06
C ASP A 188 -14.03 11.08 -9.16
N ASP A 189 -12.85 11.63 -9.46
CA ASP A 189 -11.64 11.42 -8.65
C ASP A 189 -11.60 12.37 -7.46
N LEU A 190 -12.30 12.01 -6.39
CA LEU A 190 -12.39 12.81 -5.16
C LEU A 190 -11.04 13.02 -4.44
N THR A 191 -9.97 12.29 -4.80
CA THR A 191 -8.63 12.51 -4.24
C THR A 191 -8.04 13.86 -4.69
N LEU A 192 -8.58 14.45 -5.76
CA LEU A 192 -8.22 15.79 -6.21
C LEU A 192 -8.61 16.86 -5.20
N LEU A 193 -9.70 16.68 -4.44
CA LEU A 193 -10.12 17.60 -3.39
C LEU A 193 -9.10 17.66 -2.26
N GLU A 194 -8.50 16.50 -1.89
CA GLU A 194 -7.45 16.45 -0.85
C GLU A 194 -6.23 17.26 -1.27
N GLY A 195 -5.75 17.06 -2.51
CA GLY A 195 -4.62 17.85 -3.03
C GLY A 195 -4.94 19.33 -3.21
N TYR A 196 -6.17 19.65 -3.60
CA TYR A 196 -6.61 21.05 -3.73
C TYR A 196 -6.67 21.75 -2.38
N ALA A 197 -6.97 21.07 -1.28
CA ALA A 197 -7.06 21.67 0.04
C ALA A 197 -5.78 22.43 0.44
N ASP A 198 -4.61 21.88 0.07
CA ASP A 198 -3.30 22.50 0.32
C ASP A 198 -3.07 23.78 -0.52
N ALA A 199 -3.82 23.95 -1.61
CA ALA A 199 -3.78 25.10 -2.50
C ALA A 199 -4.93 26.09 -2.25
N ALA A 200 -5.90 25.72 -1.43
CA ALA A 200 -7.07 26.54 -1.13
C ALA A 200 -6.69 27.78 -0.30
N GLU A 201 -7.23 28.91 -0.67
CA GLU A 201 -7.04 30.17 0.05
C GLU A 201 -8.33 30.53 0.79
N PRO A 202 -8.28 30.85 2.08
CA PRO A 202 -9.46 31.24 2.84
C PRO A 202 -10.20 32.42 2.19
N GLY A 203 -11.49 32.32 1.99
CA GLY A 203 -12.33 33.35 1.39
C GLY A 203 -12.28 33.44 -0.14
N VAL A 204 -11.50 32.60 -0.79
CA VAL A 204 -11.45 32.50 -2.27
C VAL A 204 -12.30 31.33 -2.73
N ALA A 205 -13.30 31.61 -3.58
CA ALA A 205 -14.18 30.58 -4.10
C ALA A 205 -13.40 29.51 -4.89
N PRO A 206 -13.80 28.24 -4.78
CA PRO A 206 -13.19 27.16 -5.55
C PRO A 206 -13.45 27.38 -7.06
N PRO A 207 -12.49 26.99 -7.94
CA PRO A 207 -12.68 27.08 -9.36
C PRO A 207 -13.74 26.09 -9.87
N PRO A 208 -14.27 26.29 -11.10
CA PRO A 208 -15.47 25.60 -11.57
C PRO A 208 -15.45 24.07 -11.52
N GLY A 209 -14.33 23.43 -11.88
CA GLY A 209 -14.18 21.96 -11.83
C GLY A 209 -14.25 21.44 -10.39
N ILE A 210 -13.55 22.10 -9.48
CA ILE A 210 -13.58 21.78 -8.04
C ILE A 210 -14.98 22.05 -7.46
N ALA A 211 -15.62 23.17 -7.83
CA ALA A 211 -16.97 23.48 -7.40
C ALA A 211 -18.00 22.43 -7.85
N ALA A 212 -17.86 21.92 -9.07
CA ALA A 212 -18.71 20.83 -9.57
C ALA A 212 -18.50 19.51 -8.80
N MET A 213 -17.25 19.17 -8.46
CA MET A 213 -16.95 18.01 -7.62
C MET A 213 -17.56 18.14 -6.23
N ILE A 214 -17.46 19.31 -5.61
CA ILE A 214 -18.09 19.57 -4.31
C ILE A 214 -19.61 19.39 -4.40
N ALA A 215 -20.25 19.93 -5.44
CA ALA A 215 -21.68 19.75 -5.67
C ALA A 215 -22.07 18.26 -5.85
N SER A 216 -21.26 17.48 -6.55
CA SER A 216 -21.46 16.04 -6.71
C SER A 216 -21.37 15.30 -5.36
N VAL A 217 -20.45 15.69 -4.47
CA VAL A 217 -20.34 15.13 -3.12
C VAL A 217 -21.62 15.41 -2.31
N GLU A 218 -22.18 16.63 -2.39
CA GLU A 218 -23.43 16.96 -1.70
C GLU A 218 -24.62 16.15 -2.23
N GLN A 219 -24.69 15.92 -3.55
CA GLN A 219 -25.70 15.01 -4.12
C GLN A 219 -25.51 13.56 -3.66
N GLY A 220 -24.27 13.12 -3.46
CA GLY A 220 -23.96 11.78 -2.96
C GLY A 220 -24.57 11.48 -1.59
N ILE A 221 -24.69 12.48 -0.70
CA ILE A 221 -25.36 12.31 0.60
C ILE A 221 -26.84 11.99 0.40
N LEU A 222 -27.51 12.65 -0.56
CA LEU A 222 -28.93 12.42 -0.84
C LEU A 222 -29.18 11.00 -1.37
N ALA A 223 -28.23 10.45 -2.13
CA ALA A 223 -28.29 9.10 -2.66
C ALA A 223 -27.99 8.02 -1.60
N THR A 224 -27.08 8.30 -0.67
CA THR A 224 -26.61 7.35 0.35
C THR A 224 -26.53 7.99 1.75
N PRO A 225 -27.68 8.35 2.36
CA PRO A 225 -27.72 9.10 3.62
C PRO A 225 -27.17 8.31 4.82
N ASP A 226 -27.11 6.99 4.72
CA ASP A 226 -26.62 6.08 5.77
C ASP A 226 -25.17 5.61 5.54
N ASP A 227 -24.48 6.09 4.47
CA ASP A 227 -23.07 5.83 4.26
C ASP A 227 -22.21 6.85 5.01
N PRO A 228 -21.46 6.45 6.06
CA PRO A 228 -20.59 7.36 6.81
C PRO A 228 -19.51 8.00 5.94
N ARG A 229 -19.09 7.32 4.86
CA ARG A 229 -18.09 7.84 3.93
C ARG A 229 -18.61 9.01 3.11
N ALA A 230 -19.88 9.00 2.74
CA ALA A 230 -20.51 10.14 2.05
C ALA A 230 -20.46 11.38 2.93
N TRP A 231 -20.77 11.25 4.22
CA TRP A 231 -20.73 12.34 5.19
C TRP A 231 -19.30 12.82 5.48
N VAL A 232 -18.31 11.93 5.51
CA VAL A 232 -16.90 12.33 5.62
C VAL A 232 -16.49 13.21 4.43
N ARG A 233 -16.82 12.78 3.21
CA ARG A 233 -16.53 13.56 1.98
C ARG A 233 -17.21 14.93 2.01
N ALA A 234 -18.47 14.97 2.45
CA ALA A 234 -19.19 16.24 2.57
C ALA A 234 -18.60 17.18 3.64
N GLY A 235 -18.21 16.62 4.79
CA GLY A 235 -17.51 17.40 5.81
C GLY A 235 -16.23 18.02 5.28
N PHE A 236 -15.46 17.26 4.52
CA PHE A 236 -14.25 17.74 3.86
C PHE A 236 -14.56 18.83 2.82
N ALA A 237 -15.52 18.59 1.93
CA ALA A 237 -15.93 19.55 0.90
C ALA A 237 -16.41 20.87 1.50
N ARG A 238 -17.22 20.83 2.56
CA ARG A 238 -17.69 22.02 3.29
C ARG A 238 -16.57 22.77 3.98
N SER A 239 -15.59 22.07 4.55
CA SER A 239 -14.42 22.71 5.16
C SER A 239 -13.60 23.51 4.14
N MET A 240 -13.49 23.01 2.92
CA MET A 240 -12.82 23.71 1.81
C MET A 240 -13.58 24.97 1.36
N GLN A 241 -14.89 24.96 1.46
CA GLN A 241 -15.74 26.14 1.20
C GLN A 241 -15.69 27.18 2.33
N GLY A 242 -15.04 26.86 3.45
CA GLY A 242 -15.02 27.68 4.65
C GLY A 242 -16.29 27.55 5.52
N ASP A 243 -17.21 26.65 5.15
CA ASP A 243 -18.39 26.32 5.95
C ASP A 243 -17.97 25.37 7.11
N ARG A 244 -17.39 25.97 8.14
CA ARG A 244 -16.91 25.23 9.32
C ARG A 244 -18.05 24.56 10.09
N SER A 245 -19.23 25.19 10.14
CA SER A 245 -20.40 24.62 10.83
C SER A 245 -20.96 23.43 10.08
N GLY A 246 -21.16 23.56 8.78
CA GLY A 246 -21.62 22.46 7.94
C GLY A 246 -20.62 21.30 7.89
N ALA A 247 -19.32 21.59 7.89
CA ALA A 247 -18.27 20.58 7.97
C ALA A 247 -18.37 19.78 9.29
N ARG A 248 -18.47 20.48 10.43
CA ARG A 248 -18.65 19.87 11.74
C ARG A 248 -19.91 18.99 11.79
N ASP A 249 -21.05 19.46 11.27
CA ASP A 249 -22.30 18.71 11.27
C ASP A 249 -22.19 17.44 10.41
N ALA A 250 -21.52 17.51 9.27
CA ALA A 250 -21.29 16.36 8.42
C ALA A 250 -20.37 15.32 9.10
N TYR A 251 -19.28 15.73 9.72
CA TYR A 251 -18.41 14.81 10.45
C TYR A 251 -19.09 14.24 11.71
N ALA A 252 -19.94 15.04 12.39
CA ALA A 252 -20.75 14.53 13.48
C ALA A 252 -21.68 13.40 13.02
N ARG A 253 -22.37 13.60 11.88
CA ARG A 253 -23.23 12.58 11.30
C ARG A 253 -22.46 11.33 10.87
N ALA A 254 -21.31 11.49 10.25
CA ALA A 254 -20.42 10.37 9.94
C ALA A 254 -20.01 9.58 11.20
N HIS A 255 -19.74 10.28 12.30
CA HIS A 255 -19.39 9.66 13.58
C HIS A 255 -20.58 8.95 14.26
N GLU A 256 -21.78 9.45 14.11
CA GLU A 256 -23.01 8.77 14.58
C GLU A 256 -23.23 7.44 13.83
N LEU A 257 -22.94 7.42 12.52
CA LEU A 257 -23.10 6.23 11.68
C LEU A 257 -21.97 5.21 11.89
N ASP A 258 -20.74 5.67 12.18
CA ASP A 258 -19.56 4.81 12.43
C ASP A 258 -18.72 5.37 13.60
N PRO A 259 -19.17 5.16 14.86
CA PRO A 259 -18.52 5.73 16.03
C PRO A 259 -17.17 5.08 16.39
N GLN A 260 -16.85 3.94 15.79
CA GLN A 260 -15.62 3.19 16.07
C GLN A 260 -14.46 3.58 15.16
N ARG A 261 -14.69 4.36 14.11
CA ARG A 261 -13.66 4.74 13.14
C ARG A 261 -12.80 5.90 13.66
N PRO A 262 -11.50 5.67 13.95
CA PRO A 262 -10.64 6.70 14.53
C PRO A 262 -10.47 7.94 13.62
N GLU A 263 -10.44 7.73 12.29
CA GLU A 263 -10.28 8.80 11.32
C GLU A 263 -11.50 9.76 11.33
N VAL A 264 -12.71 9.20 11.44
CA VAL A 264 -13.94 9.99 11.54
C VAL A 264 -13.97 10.76 12.86
N LEU A 265 -13.58 10.12 13.95
CA LEU A 265 -13.46 10.79 15.25
C LEU A 265 -12.45 11.93 15.21
N ALA A 266 -11.32 11.75 14.55
CA ALA A 266 -10.28 12.78 14.39
C ALA A 266 -10.79 13.95 13.56
N ALA A 267 -11.47 13.70 12.43
CA ALA A 267 -12.04 14.74 11.58
C ALA A 267 -13.14 15.52 12.31
N TYR A 268 -13.98 14.82 13.07
CA TYR A 268 -15.01 15.48 13.91
C TYR A 268 -14.37 16.36 14.99
N ALA A 269 -13.38 15.84 15.73
CA ALA A 269 -12.68 16.61 16.76
C ALA A 269 -12.00 17.86 16.18
N ALA A 270 -11.35 17.72 15.02
CA ALA A 270 -10.69 18.84 14.34
C ALA A 270 -11.69 19.89 13.86
N SER A 271 -12.83 19.47 13.28
CA SER A 271 -13.89 20.39 12.82
C SER A 271 -14.55 21.15 13.99
N GLU A 272 -14.81 20.46 15.10
CA GLU A 272 -15.34 21.10 16.31
C GLU A 272 -14.36 22.12 16.91
N TYR A 273 -13.05 21.78 16.93
CA TYR A 273 -12.00 22.72 17.36
C TYR A 273 -11.87 23.91 16.42
N ALA A 274 -12.04 23.72 15.11
CA ALA A 274 -11.92 24.77 14.10
C ALA A 274 -13.00 25.87 14.21
N LEU A 275 -14.12 25.59 14.90
CA LEU A 275 -15.16 26.60 15.15
C LEU A 275 -14.63 27.72 16.07
N ASN A 276 -13.89 27.38 17.09
CA ASN A 276 -13.27 28.32 18.01
C ASN A 276 -11.93 27.81 18.56
N PRO A 277 -10.82 27.94 17.81
CA PRO A 277 -9.52 27.44 18.23
C PRO A 277 -8.97 28.13 19.47
N GLN A 278 -9.37 29.38 19.70
CA GLN A 278 -8.95 30.14 20.87
C GLN A 278 -9.62 29.65 22.16
N GLN A 279 -10.82 29.10 22.02
CA GLN A 279 -11.61 28.57 23.16
C GLN A 279 -12.29 27.25 22.75
N PRO A 280 -11.57 26.12 22.82
CA PRO A 280 -12.16 24.83 22.48
C PRO A 280 -13.42 24.55 23.29
N SER A 281 -14.46 24.07 22.61
CA SER A 281 -15.69 23.67 23.24
C SER A 281 -15.50 22.45 24.16
N ALA A 282 -16.39 22.24 25.12
CA ALA A 282 -16.37 21.03 25.95
C ALA A 282 -16.46 19.76 25.06
N ARG A 283 -17.17 19.86 23.93
CA ARG A 283 -17.28 18.77 22.96
C ARG A 283 -15.93 18.46 22.29
N ALA A 284 -15.21 19.51 21.85
CA ALA A 284 -13.88 19.32 21.29
C ALA A 284 -12.94 18.64 22.29
N VAL A 285 -12.94 19.08 23.55
CA VAL A 285 -12.13 18.49 24.62
C VAL A 285 -12.47 17.01 24.84
N GLU A 286 -13.76 16.66 24.87
CA GLU A 286 -14.22 15.28 24.99
C GLU A 286 -13.72 14.40 23.83
N LEU A 287 -13.91 14.87 22.58
CA LEU A 287 -13.50 14.14 21.37
C LEU A 287 -12.00 13.90 21.33
N TYR A 288 -11.20 14.94 21.61
CA TYR A 288 -9.75 14.80 21.69
C TYR A 288 -9.29 13.92 22.86
N GLY A 289 -10.01 13.91 23.98
CA GLY A 289 -9.77 12.98 25.08
C GLY A 289 -10.00 11.52 24.67
N ARG A 290 -11.03 11.24 23.85
CA ARG A 290 -11.26 9.92 23.26
C ARG A 290 -10.16 9.54 22.27
N LEU A 291 -9.72 10.48 21.42
CA LEU A 291 -8.60 10.26 20.49
C LEU A 291 -7.31 9.92 21.23
N LEU A 292 -7.01 10.60 22.33
CA LEU A 292 -5.80 10.34 23.11
C LEU A 292 -5.81 8.95 23.79
N LYS A 293 -7.00 8.40 24.08
CA LYS A 293 -7.14 7.02 24.56
C LYS A 293 -6.84 5.99 23.48
N ILE A 294 -7.19 6.28 22.22
CA ILE A 294 -6.96 5.39 21.08
C ILE A 294 -5.49 5.51 20.61
N ASN A 295 -5.01 6.73 20.48
CA ASN A 295 -3.64 7.05 20.09
C ASN A 295 -3.03 8.04 21.08
N PRO A 296 -2.29 7.54 22.08
CA PRO A 296 -1.67 8.36 23.10
C PRO A 296 -0.66 9.40 22.60
N ASP A 297 -0.15 9.23 21.38
CA ASP A 297 0.82 10.12 20.73
C ASP A 297 0.18 11.05 19.68
N ASN A 298 -1.15 11.19 19.72
CA ASN A 298 -1.85 12.13 18.84
C ASN A 298 -1.49 13.58 19.20
N GLY A 299 -0.67 14.22 18.34
CA GLY A 299 -0.14 15.57 18.59
C GLY A 299 -1.22 16.64 18.70
N SER A 300 -2.29 16.56 17.87
CA SER A 300 -3.41 17.50 17.94
C SER A 300 -4.18 17.39 19.25
N ALA A 301 -4.41 16.15 19.72
CA ALA A 301 -5.06 15.91 21.00
C ALA A 301 -4.23 16.45 22.17
N LEU A 302 -2.92 16.17 22.18
CA LEU A 302 -2.01 16.69 23.20
C LEU A 302 -1.99 18.23 23.23
N TRP A 303 -1.99 18.87 22.06
CA TRP A 303 -2.06 20.33 21.97
C TRP A 303 -3.35 20.90 22.55
N VAL A 304 -4.51 20.41 22.08
CA VAL A 304 -5.83 20.93 22.47
C VAL A 304 -6.13 20.64 23.93
N LEU A 305 -5.80 19.43 24.43
CA LEU A 305 -6.01 19.10 25.84
C LEU A 305 -5.09 19.89 26.77
N GLY A 306 -3.86 20.18 26.34
CA GLY A 306 -2.97 21.09 27.07
C GLY A 306 -3.57 22.52 27.18
N GLN A 307 -4.12 23.05 26.08
CA GLN A 307 -4.82 24.34 26.09
C GLN A 307 -6.05 24.33 27.01
N ALA A 308 -6.83 23.26 26.98
CA ALA A 308 -8.01 23.11 27.82
C ALA A 308 -7.63 23.05 29.32
N ALA A 309 -6.60 22.26 29.66
CA ALA A 309 -6.07 22.15 31.01
C ALA A 309 -5.52 23.50 31.53
N GLN A 310 -4.79 24.26 30.69
CA GLN A 310 -4.33 25.60 31.05
C GLN A 310 -5.49 26.52 31.43
N ARG A 311 -6.56 26.53 30.62
CA ARG A 311 -7.75 27.37 30.90
C ARG A 311 -8.52 26.92 32.13
N ALA A 312 -8.52 25.62 32.41
CA ALA A 312 -9.13 25.05 33.63
C ALA A 312 -8.31 25.33 34.89
N GLY A 313 -7.21 26.08 34.80
CA GLY A 313 -6.34 26.33 35.94
C GLY A 313 -5.55 25.09 36.39
N GLN A 314 -5.27 24.17 35.49
CA GLN A 314 -4.55 22.91 35.72
C GLN A 314 -3.16 22.94 35.04
N PRO A 315 -2.22 23.80 35.48
CA PRO A 315 -0.94 24.01 34.79
C PRO A 315 -0.05 22.77 34.75
N ALA A 316 -0.18 21.89 35.73
CA ALA A 316 0.58 20.63 35.76
C ALA A 316 0.15 19.69 34.60
N GLN A 317 -1.15 19.52 34.37
CA GLN A 317 -1.68 18.71 33.27
C GLN A 317 -1.38 19.34 31.91
N ALA A 318 -1.52 20.66 31.78
CA ALA A 318 -1.18 21.37 30.55
C ALA A 318 0.29 21.12 30.17
N ARG A 319 1.20 21.25 31.14
CA ARG A 319 2.63 20.99 30.96
C ARG A 319 2.90 19.55 30.57
N GLU A 320 2.25 18.57 31.19
CA GLU A 320 2.41 17.15 30.87
C GLU A 320 2.06 16.85 29.41
N HIS A 321 0.90 17.31 28.93
CA HIS A 321 0.48 17.16 27.54
C HIS A 321 1.48 17.80 26.57
N TRP A 322 1.91 19.02 26.82
CA TRP A 322 2.81 19.74 25.93
C TRP A 322 4.25 19.21 25.96
N GLN A 323 4.74 18.71 27.12
CA GLN A 323 6.05 18.05 27.18
C GLN A 323 6.06 16.76 26.36
N ARG A 324 4.98 15.96 26.44
CA ARG A 324 4.81 14.79 25.58
C ARG A 324 4.79 15.17 24.10
N LEU A 325 4.03 16.19 23.74
CA LEU A 325 4.01 16.71 22.37
C LEU A 325 5.39 17.17 21.91
N LEU A 326 6.12 17.90 22.75
CA LEU A 326 7.46 18.36 22.43
C LEU A 326 8.43 17.20 22.14
N GLY A 327 8.29 16.08 22.87
CA GLY A 327 9.06 14.86 22.65
C GLY A 327 8.77 14.17 21.31
N LEU A 328 7.57 14.36 20.77
CA LEU A 328 7.14 13.76 19.49
C LEU A 328 7.55 14.60 18.27
N LEU A 329 7.79 15.91 18.47
CA LEU A 329 8.09 16.82 17.35
C LEU A 329 9.55 16.69 16.88
N PRO A 330 9.79 16.65 15.55
CA PRO A 330 11.14 16.73 14.99
C PRO A 330 11.93 17.95 15.51
N ALA A 331 13.26 17.85 15.56
CA ALA A 331 14.12 18.89 16.12
C ALA A 331 14.00 20.24 15.38
N ASP A 332 13.75 20.19 14.08
CA ASP A 332 13.59 21.32 13.16
C ASP A 332 12.15 21.81 13.01
N SER A 333 11.19 21.21 13.71
CA SER A 333 9.78 21.58 13.61
C SER A 333 9.53 23.01 14.12
N PRO A 334 8.89 23.90 13.34
CA PRO A 334 8.55 25.25 13.78
C PRO A 334 7.56 25.26 14.95
N MET A 335 6.79 24.20 15.14
CA MET A 335 5.84 24.05 16.25
C MET A 335 6.55 23.92 17.60
N ARG A 336 7.81 23.44 17.65
CA ARG A 336 8.57 23.31 18.91
C ARG A 336 8.64 24.61 19.70
N ALA A 337 8.93 25.73 19.00
CA ALA A 337 9.01 27.04 19.65
C ALA A 337 7.65 27.48 20.23
N GLN A 338 6.55 27.14 19.58
CA GLN A 338 5.20 27.43 20.05
C GLN A 338 4.85 26.62 21.29
N VAL A 339 5.13 25.30 21.25
CA VAL A 339 4.88 24.38 22.38
C VAL A 339 5.75 24.75 23.58
N GLN A 340 7.03 25.10 23.36
CA GLN A 340 7.92 25.54 24.42
C GLN A 340 7.39 26.80 25.12
N ARG A 341 6.98 27.81 24.33
CA ARG A 341 6.37 29.02 24.92
C ARG A 341 5.13 28.74 25.73
N ALA A 342 4.28 27.78 25.32
CA ALA A 342 3.11 27.36 26.08
C ALA A 342 3.51 26.70 27.43
N ILE A 343 4.55 25.87 27.42
CA ILE A 343 5.11 25.26 28.65
C ILE A 343 5.65 26.34 29.58
N ASP A 344 6.45 27.28 29.07
CA ASP A 344 7.06 28.34 29.86
C ASP A 344 6.00 29.26 30.50
N ALA A 345 4.93 29.56 29.77
CA ALA A 345 3.81 30.36 30.26
C ALA A 345 3.09 29.73 31.47
N VAL A 346 2.95 28.41 31.51
CA VAL A 346 2.33 27.71 32.65
C VAL A 346 3.32 27.43 33.78
N THR A 347 4.64 27.47 33.50
CA THR A 347 5.69 27.25 34.51
C THR A 347 6.05 28.56 35.21
N GLY A 348 6.13 29.68 34.48
CA GLY A 348 6.44 31.00 35.01
C GLY A 348 5.31 31.59 35.87
N GLY A 349 4.05 31.23 35.62
CA GLY A 349 2.91 31.66 36.45
C GLY A 349 2.81 30.98 37.86
N ALA A 350 3.58 29.92 38.09
CA ALA A 350 3.60 29.23 39.39
C ALA A 350 4.55 29.85 40.44
N GLY A 351 5.24 30.98 40.09
CA GLY A 351 6.23 31.67 40.95
C GLY A 351 5.85 33.11 41.33
N GLY A 352 4.57 33.46 41.28
CA GLY A 352 4.10 34.75 41.85
C GLY A 352 3.73 34.59 43.32
N PRO A 353 3.97 35.64 44.16
CA PRO A 353 3.93 35.59 45.60
C PRO A 353 2.54 35.27 46.14
#